data_7c957efdcf4c3c5816e58901edb35a20
#
_entry.id   7c957efdcf4c3c5816e58901edb35a20
#
_cell.length_a   1.000
_cell.length_b   1.000
_cell.length_c   1.000
_cell.angle_alpha   90.00
_cell.angle_beta   90.00
_cell.angle_gamma   90.00
#
_symmetry.space_group_name_H-M   'P 1'
#
loop_
_entity.id
_entity.type
_entity.pdbx_description
1 polymer ?
#
loop_
_entity_poly.entity_id
_entity_poly.type
_entity_poly.pdbx_seq_one_letter_code
_entity_poly.pdbx_strand_id
1 'polypeptide(L)'
;MAASRDDIKPTATAEYNKAFWDLMRGDGHLLEVRNALSVGKDDEGGFTVPDEFERRLIQGLEDNNIFRQMAHVIRTSSGTRKIPVANDTMEASWIDEGEAIPETNTNFKQVILGAYKQGAMIKVSNELLNDSAFDIAAYIADRFGKVMGRAEEKAFIIGAGDKQPTGLLNDTVGAEVGTTTASQTAVTFDDIFRLYYSLKAPYRAKATFLCNEELLLQLMTLKDGQGQYIWKPALDVGKPDTILGRPIITSGYMPGVAKGQKVLAFGDMSYYWIADRSSRTFRRLNERYAEFDQVGFMTTQRVDGKLILPEAVKVLVMGNKAS
;
A
#
# COMPACT_ATOMS: atom_id res chain seq x y z
N MET A 1 -28.45 6.99 19.70
CA MET A 1 -27.87 6.73 21.02
C MET A 1 -26.57 7.53 21.08
N ALA A 2 -26.48 8.54 21.91
CA ALA A 2 -25.24 9.27 22.16
C ALA A 2 -24.34 8.38 23.01
N ALA A 3 -23.10 8.16 22.57
CA ALA A 3 -22.09 7.44 23.35
C ALA A 3 -21.91 8.13 24.70
N SER A 4 -21.85 7.35 25.79
CA SER A 4 -21.58 7.88 27.11
C SER A 4 -20.20 8.53 27.16
N ARG A 5 -19.99 9.56 27.98
CA ARG A 5 -18.70 10.28 28.13
C ARG A 5 -17.53 9.36 28.50
N ASP A 6 -17.79 8.17 29.00
CA ASP A 6 -16.78 7.20 29.47
C ASP A 6 -16.19 6.32 28.34
N ASP A 7 -16.78 6.36 27.13
CA ASP A 7 -16.32 5.55 25.96
C ASP A 7 -15.37 6.31 25.00
N ILE A 8 -15.12 7.60 25.26
CA ILE A 8 -14.26 8.41 24.36
C ILE A 8 -12.80 8.18 24.73
N LYS A 9 -12.00 7.67 23.78
CA LYS A 9 -10.55 7.58 23.97
C LYS A 9 -9.97 8.94 24.30
N PRO A 10 -9.08 9.07 25.30
CA PRO A 10 -8.48 10.35 25.68
C PRO A 10 -7.84 11.10 24.50
N THR A 11 -7.21 10.36 23.56
CA THR A 11 -6.57 10.89 22.35
C THR A 11 -7.55 11.44 21.30
N ALA A 12 -8.84 11.16 21.44
CA ALA A 12 -9.90 11.65 20.55
C ALA A 12 -10.54 12.97 21.03
N THR A 13 -10.13 13.51 22.19
CA THR A 13 -10.69 14.74 22.73
C THR A 13 -10.08 15.99 22.10
N ALA A 14 -10.89 17.06 21.95
CA ALA A 14 -10.43 18.35 21.44
C ALA A 14 -9.34 18.96 22.34
N GLU A 15 -9.43 18.74 23.65
CA GLU A 15 -8.46 19.20 24.63
C GLU A 15 -7.10 18.54 24.44
N TYR A 16 -7.08 17.21 24.22
CA TYR A 16 -5.85 16.48 23.93
C TYR A 16 -5.23 16.95 22.61
N ASN A 17 -6.05 17.12 21.57
CA ASN A 17 -5.58 17.59 20.26
C ASN A 17 -4.94 18.99 20.37
N LYS A 18 -5.61 19.93 21.07
CA LYS A 18 -5.07 21.27 21.30
C LYS A 18 -3.74 21.21 22.07
N ALA A 19 -3.70 20.51 23.20
CA ALA A 19 -2.52 20.39 24.05
C ALA A 19 -1.33 19.74 23.28
N PHE A 20 -1.61 18.78 22.42
CA PHE A 20 -0.60 18.16 21.57
C PHE A 20 0.03 19.18 20.61
N TRP A 21 -0.80 20.00 19.95
CA TRP A 21 -0.28 20.98 18.99
C TRP A 21 0.37 22.20 19.68
N ASP A 22 -0.08 22.59 20.86
CA ASP A 22 0.59 23.60 21.69
C ASP A 22 1.99 23.10 22.08
N LEU A 23 2.12 21.83 22.50
CA LEU A 23 3.43 21.20 22.72
C LEU A 23 4.28 21.19 21.45
N MET A 24 3.69 20.88 20.28
CA MET A 24 4.40 20.82 19.01
C MET A 24 4.82 22.20 18.50
N ARG A 25 4.13 23.29 18.92
CA ARG A 25 4.55 24.68 18.65
C ARG A 25 5.64 25.18 19.59
N GLY A 26 5.79 24.60 20.76
CA GLY A 26 6.84 24.97 21.73
C GLY A 26 6.32 25.34 23.12
N ASP A 27 5.01 25.41 23.31
CA ASP A 27 4.36 25.82 24.55
C ASP A 27 4.25 24.69 25.59
N GLY A 28 5.04 23.64 25.44
CA GLY A 28 5.01 22.43 26.28
C GLY A 28 5.49 22.60 27.72
N HIS A 29 5.86 23.82 28.15
CA HIS A 29 6.19 24.12 29.53
C HIS A 29 4.95 24.49 30.38
N LEU A 30 3.79 24.68 29.77
CA LEU A 30 2.55 24.93 30.50
C LEU A 30 2.11 23.65 31.21
N LEU A 31 1.84 23.73 32.51
CA LEU A 31 1.40 22.60 33.35
C LEU A 31 0.11 21.97 32.81
N GLU A 32 -0.78 22.77 32.25
CA GLU A 32 -2.04 22.32 31.66
C GLU A 32 -1.81 21.42 30.45
N VAL A 33 -0.88 21.77 29.57
CA VAL A 33 -0.50 20.98 28.38
C VAL A 33 0.08 19.63 28.81
N ARG A 34 0.95 19.62 29.82
CA ARG A 34 1.57 18.37 30.32
C ARG A 34 0.54 17.46 31.00
N ASN A 35 -0.42 18.04 31.72
CA ASN A 35 -1.49 17.27 32.38
C ASN A 35 -2.45 16.64 31.36
N ALA A 36 -2.85 17.40 30.33
CA ALA A 36 -3.72 16.90 29.27
C ALA A 36 -3.08 15.75 28.48
N LEU A 37 -1.76 15.77 28.31
CA LEU A 37 -1.00 14.75 27.59
C LEU A 37 -0.54 13.57 28.45
N SER A 38 -0.76 13.61 29.77
CA SER A 38 -0.27 12.57 30.70
C SER A 38 -0.84 11.17 30.44
N VAL A 39 -2.02 11.10 29.84
CA VAL A 39 -2.74 9.85 29.55
C VAL A 39 -2.23 9.15 28.27
N GLY A 40 -1.50 9.84 27.41
CA GLY A 40 -1.03 9.35 26.11
C GLY A 40 0.48 9.19 26.00
N LYS A 41 1.20 8.91 27.10
CA LYS A 41 2.65 8.65 27.05
C LYS A 41 2.94 7.25 26.54
N ASP A 42 3.79 7.17 25.53
CA ASP A 42 4.36 5.90 25.05
C ASP A 42 5.64 5.55 25.85
N ASP A 43 5.91 4.26 26.05
CA ASP A 43 7.08 3.73 26.77
C ASP A 43 8.41 4.20 26.16
N GLU A 44 8.41 4.62 24.90
CA GLU A 44 9.58 5.18 24.20
C GLU A 44 9.75 6.71 24.37
N GLY A 45 8.97 7.37 25.26
CA GLY A 45 9.09 8.79 25.58
C GLY A 45 8.46 9.74 24.54
N GLY A 46 7.60 9.24 23.64
CA GLY A 46 6.78 10.03 22.74
C GLY A 46 5.37 10.24 23.30
N PHE A 47 4.62 11.20 22.74
CA PHE A 47 3.19 11.33 22.98
C PHE A 47 2.42 10.59 21.88
N THR A 48 1.33 9.91 22.25
CA THR A 48 0.45 9.27 21.28
C THR A 48 -0.18 10.34 20.39
N VAL A 49 -0.25 10.07 19.12
CA VAL A 49 -0.79 11.00 18.14
C VAL A 49 -2.30 11.18 18.34
N PRO A 50 -2.85 12.42 18.26
CA PRO A 50 -4.29 12.62 18.28
C PRO A 50 -5.00 11.85 17.17
N ASP A 51 -6.17 11.27 17.46
CA ASP A 51 -6.94 10.45 16.52
C ASP A 51 -7.34 11.23 15.24
N GLU A 52 -7.52 12.54 15.35
CA GLU A 52 -7.83 13.40 14.19
C GLU A 52 -6.64 13.52 13.24
N PHE A 53 -5.44 13.76 13.78
CA PHE A 53 -4.23 13.83 13.00
C PHE A 53 -3.89 12.45 12.40
N GLU A 54 -4.07 11.37 13.15
CA GLU A 54 -3.88 10.01 12.64
C GLU A 54 -4.79 9.74 11.44
N ARG A 55 -6.06 10.13 11.50
CA ARG A 55 -6.99 9.99 10.36
C ARG A 55 -6.54 10.78 9.14
N ARG A 56 -6.11 12.05 9.31
CA ARG A 56 -5.58 12.87 8.21
C ARG A 56 -4.33 12.25 7.60
N LEU A 57 -3.44 11.72 8.43
CA LEU A 57 -2.23 11.05 7.96
C LEU A 57 -2.57 9.77 7.17
N ILE A 58 -3.51 8.95 7.67
CA ILE A 58 -3.96 7.72 6.97
C ILE A 58 -4.57 8.10 5.63
N GLN A 59 -5.45 9.10 5.59
CA GLN A 59 -6.03 9.58 4.34
C GLN A 59 -4.94 10.07 3.37
N GLY A 60 -3.97 10.84 3.85
CA GLY A 60 -2.83 11.26 3.03
C GLY A 60 -1.97 10.09 2.52
N LEU A 61 -1.85 9.00 3.30
CA LEU A 61 -1.20 7.76 2.85
C LEU A 61 -2.01 7.07 1.75
N GLU A 62 -3.32 6.95 1.91
CA GLU A 62 -4.22 6.30 0.95
C GLU A 62 -4.31 7.10 -0.35
N ASP A 63 -4.41 8.43 -0.28
CA ASP A 63 -4.46 9.33 -1.44
C ASP A 63 -3.16 9.28 -2.27
N ASN A 64 -2.02 9.00 -1.63
CA ASN A 64 -0.71 8.95 -2.28
C ASN A 64 -0.18 7.53 -2.47
N ASN A 65 -1.00 6.51 -2.26
CA ASN A 65 -0.62 5.10 -2.41
C ASN A 65 -1.76 4.31 -3.04
N ILE A 66 -1.70 4.20 -4.35
CA ILE A 66 -2.69 3.49 -5.16
C ILE A 66 -2.82 2.03 -4.72
N PHE A 67 -1.72 1.43 -4.27
CA PHE A 67 -1.69 0.03 -3.87
C PHE A 67 -2.53 -0.24 -2.63
N ARG A 68 -2.59 0.70 -1.66
CA ARG A 68 -3.46 0.58 -0.47
C ARG A 68 -4.93 0.54 -0.80
N GLN A 69 -5.35 1.21 -1.88
CA GLN A 69 -6.76 1.22 -2.32
C GLN A 69 -7.20 -0.14 -2.89
N MET A 70 -6.26 -0.91 -3.44
CA MET A 70 -6.54 -2.21 -4.05
C MET A 70 -6.29 -3.39 -3.11
N ALA A 71 -5.33 -3.26 -2.20
CA ALA A 71 -4.87 -4.31 -1.30
C ALA A 71 -5.78 -4.46 -0.08
N HIS A 72 -5.64 -5.61 0.61
CA HIS A 72 -6.35 -5.84 1.87
C HIS A 72 -5.53 -5.34 3.05
N VAL A 73 -5.99 -4.28 3.73
CA VAL A 73 -5.30 -3.67 4.88
C VAL A 73 -5.83 -4.25 6.19
N ILE A 74 -4.93 -4.79 7.01
CA ILE A 74 -5.24 -5.29 8.36
C ILE A 74 -4.48 -4.47 9.41
N ARG A 75 -5.12 -4.22 10.55
CA ARG A 75 -4.47 -3.59 11.70
C ARG A 75 -3.99 -4.65 12.68
N THR A 76 -2.76 -4.50 13.16
CA THR A 76 -2.15 -5.41 14.15
C THR A 76 -1.66 -4.61 15.35
N SER A 77 -1.88 -5.14 16.56
CA SER A 77 -1.45 -4.48 17.81
C SER A 77 -0.04 -4.87 18.23
N SER A 78 0.33 -6.14 18.08
CA SER A 78 1.65 -6.65 18.51
C SER A 78 2.05 -7.91 17.75
N GLY A 79 3.35 -8.24 17.78
CA GLY A 79 3.89 -9.49 17.25
C GLY A 79 3.86 -9.61 15.71
N THR A 80 4.14 -10.81 15.23
CA THR A 80 4.00 -11.22 13.82
C THR A 80 2.66 -11.92 13.64
N ARG A 81 1.94 -11.58 12.53
CA ARG A 81 0.68 -12.26 12.22
C ARG A 81 0.95 -13.42 11.26
N LYS A 82 0.59 -14.61 11.69
CA LYS A 82 0.63 -15.81 10.85
C LYS A 82 -0.72 -15.99 10.20
N ILE A 83 -0.72 -16.06 8.87
CA ILE A 83 -1.92 -16.27 8.07
C ILE A 83 -1.84 -17.68 7.49
N PRO A 84 -2.73 -18.59 7.91
CA PRO A 84 -2.80 -19.90 7.29
C PRO A 84 -3.41 -19.75 5.88
N VAL A 85 -2.69 -20.22 4.87
CA VAL A 85 -3.17 -20.32 3.50
C VAL A 85 -3.38 -21.79 3.21
N ALA A 86 -4.61 -22.18 2.94
CA ALA A 86 -4.90 -23.54 2.49
C ALA A 86 -4.35 -23.73 1.08
N ASN A 87 -3.52 -24.74 0.90
CA ASN A 87 -3.15 -25.19 -0.44
C ASN A 87 -4.24 -26.19 -0.85
N ASP A 88 -5.32 -25.64 -1.40
CA ASP A 88 -6.55 -26.42 -1.61
C ASP A 88 -6.38 -27.31 -2.83
N THR A 89 -6.01 -28.56 -2.57
CA THR A 89 -6.02 -29.65 -3.55
C THR A 89 -7.19 -30.60 -3.31
N MET A 90 -8.20 -30.13 -2.54
CA MET A 90 -9.40 -30.95 -2.30
C MET A 90 -10.21 -31.10 -3.59
N GLU A 91 -10.32 -32.32 -4.07
CA GLU A 91 -11.22 -32.68 -5.16
C GLU A 91 -12.36 -33.55 -4.63
N ALA A 92 -13.58 -33.19 -5.00
CA ALA A 92 -14.73 -34.04 -4.74
C ALA A 92 -14.79 -35.15 -5.81
N SER A 93 -14.88 -36.40 -5.38
CA SER A 93 -15.02 -37.55 -6.26
C SER A 93 -16.47 -38.06 -6.26
N TRP A 94 -16.95 -38.48 -7.41
CA TRP A 94 -18.16 -39.30 -7.49
C TRP A 94 -17.82 -40.72 -7.05
N ILE A 95 -18.59 -41.26 -6.12
CA ILE A 95 -18.37 -42.58 -5.53
C ILE A 95 -19.65 -43.39 -5.68
N ASP A 96 -19.48 -44.68 -5.90
CA ASP A 96 -20.59 -45.61 -5.95
C ASP A 96 -21.10 -45.99 -4.53
N GLU A 97 -22.32 -46.47 -4.45
CA GLU A 97 -22.94 -46.86 -3.17
C GLU A 97 -22.13 -47.99 -2.50
N GLY A 98 -21.60 -47.69 -1.30
CA GLY A 98 -20.76 -48.62 -0.53
C GLY A 98 -19.25 -48.46 -0.71
N GLU A 99 -18.76 -47.57 -1.55
CA GLU A 99 -17.36 -47.28 -1.68
C GLU A 99 -16.86 -46.25 -0.64
N ALA A 100 -15.58 -46.36 -0.26
CA ALA A 100 -14.99 -45.45 0.70
C ALA A 100 -14.72 -44.07 0.08
N ILE A 101 -15.09 -43.00 0.80
CA ILE A 101 -14.74 -41.61 0.42
C ILE A 101 -13.24 -41.42 0.48
N PRO A 102 -12.56 -40.99 -0.61
CA PRO A 102 -11.14 -40.76 -0.60
C PRO A 102 -10.80 -39.60 0.34
N GLU A 103 -9.90 -39.84 1.29
CA GLU A 103 -9.41 -38.79 2.19
C GLU A 103 -8.40 -37.90 1.49
N THR A 104 -8.60 -36.60 1.52
CA THR A 104 -7.63 -35.63 1.03
C THR A 104 -7.07 -34.82 2.19
N ASN A 105 -5.74 -34.86 2.37
CA ASN A 105 -5.07 -34.09 3.41
C ASN A 105 -4.87 -32.64 2.93
N THR A 106 -5.42 -31.69 3.66
CA THR A 106 -5.21 -30.26 3.41
C THR A 106 -3.91 -29.80 4.06
N ASN A 107 -2.94 -29.41 3.26
CA ASN A 107 -1.70 -28.81 3.73
C ASN A 107 -1.86 -27.29 3.87
N PHE A 108 -1.60 -26.77 5.06
CA PHE A 108 -1.60 -25.33 5.32
C PHE A 108 -0.19 -24.76 5.20
N LYS A 109 -0.02 -23.80 4.29
CA LYS A 109 1.18 -22.95 4.25
C LYS A 109 0.92 -21.73 5.13
N GLN A 110 1.87 -21.37 5.99
CA GLN A 110 1.78 -20.15 6.78
C GLN A 110 2.53 -19.01 6.11
N VAL A 111 1.84 -17.91 5.82
CA VAL A 111 2.44 -16.64 5.42
C VAL A 111 2.58 -15.77 6.66
N ILE A 112 3.80 -15.34 6.95
CA ILE A 112 4.11 -14.53 8.13
C ILE A 112 4.21 -13.08 7.68
N LEU A 113 3.34 -12.22 8.24
CA LEU A 113 3.45 -10.77 8.14
C LEU A 113 4.19 -10.24 9.37
N GLY A 114 5.28 -9.51 9.12
CA GLY A 114 6.10 -8.87 10.12
C GLY A 114 5.66 -7.44 10.42
N ALA A 115 6.63 -6.59 10.77
CA ALA A 115 6.41 -5.17 10.98
C ALA A 115 7.74 -4.42 10.78
N TYR A 116 8.03 -4.00 9.58
CA TYR A 116 9.22 -3.22 9.26
C TYR A 116 9.02 -1.75 9.64
N LYS A 117 10.04 -1.15 10.25
CA LYS A 117 10.00 0.26 10.68
C LYS A 117 10.28 1.16 9.49
N GLN A 118 9.33 2.05 9.20
CA GLN A 118 9.47 3.16 8.27
C GLN A 118 9.49 4.46 9.06
N GLY A 119 10.28 5.42 8.65
CA GLY A 119 10.34 6.73 9.29
C GLY A 119 10.60 7.83 8.28
N ALA A 120 10.03 9.01 8.55
CA ALA A 120 10.26 10.23 7.79
C ALA A 120 10.53 11.39 8.73
N MET A 121 11.26 12.40 8.24
CA MET A 121 11.57 13.61 8.97
C MET A 121 11.41 14.82 8.06
N ILE A 122 10.79 15.87 8.58
CA ILE A 122 10.67 17.18 7.92
C ILE A 122 11.25 18.26 8.83
N LYS A 123 11.68 19.35 8.22
CA LYS A 123 12.13 20.55 8.91
C LYS A 123 11.17 21.69 8.64
N VAL A 124 10.88 22.48 9.66
CA VAL A 124 10.01 23.65 9.58
C VAL A 124 10.72 24.81 10.29
N SER A 125 10.66 26.03 9.73
CA SER A 125 11.24 27.21 10.38
C SER A 125 10.41 27.63 11.60
N ASN A 126 11.06 28.22 12.60
CA ASN A 126 10.36 28.75 13.76
C ASN A 126 9.42 29.90 13.39
N GLU A 127 9.73 30.69 12.36
CA GLU A 127 8.83 31.73 11.85
C GLU A 127 7.50 31.15 11.41
N LEU A 128 7.52 30.03 10.63
CA LEU A 128 6.30 29.38 10.16
C LEU A 128 5.52 28.71 11.29
N LEU A 129 6.21 28.22 12.32
CA LEU A 129 5.57 27.65 13.52
C LEU A 129 4.84 28.70 14.35
N ASN A 130 5.38 29.93 14.42
CA ASN A 130 4.83 31.03 15.17
C ASN A 130 3.72 31.77 14.43
N ASP A 131 3.57 31.53 13.12
CA ASP A 131 2.45 32.09 12.35
C ASP A 131 1.14 31.38 12.74
N SER A 132 0.28 32.14 13.43
CA SER A 132 -1.01 31.63 13.92
C SER A 132 -2.01 31.32 12.81
N ALA A 133 -1.84 31.85 11.61
CA ALA A 133 -2.69 31.59 10.46
C ALA A 133 -2.33 30.28 9.74
N PHE A 134 -1.16 29.69 10.07
CA PHE A 134 -0.69 28.48 9.41
C PHE A 134 -1.16 27.22 10.13
N ASP A 135 -1.92 26.36 9.41
CA ASP A 135 -2.32 25.03 9.92
C ASP A 135 -1.16 24.04 9.77
N ILE A 136 -0.29 24.03 10.78
CA ILE A 136 0.86 23.14 10.84
C ILE A 136 0.46 21.66 10.86
N ALA A 137 -0.69 21.33 11.47
CA ALA A 137 -1.17 19.95 11.57
C ALA A 137 -1.49 19.40 10.19
N ALA A 138 -2.25 20.16 9.39
CA ALA A 138 -2.60 19.77 8.03
C ALA A 138 -1.34 19.67 7.14
N TYR A 139 -0.43 20.65 7.24
CA TYR A 139 0.81 20.64 6.48
C TYR A 139 1.68 19.43 6.76
N ILE A 140 1.89 19.11 8.04
CA ILE A 140 2.70 17.96 8.47
C ILE A 140 2.04 16.65 8.03
N ALA A 141 0.73 16.51 8.21
CA ALA A 141 -0.01 15.32 7.80
C ALA A 141 0.12 15.07 6.28
N ASP A 142 -0.09 16.11 5.46
CA ASP A 142 0.04 16.02 4.00
C ASP A 142 1.47 15.64 3.58
N ARG A 143 2.47 16.29 4.14
CA ARG A 143 3.88 16.00 3.82
C ARG A 143 4.29 14.59 4.19
N PHE A 144 3.96 14.14 5.39
CA PHE A 144 4.27 12.76 5.80
C PHE A 144 3.46 11.75 5.01
N GLY A 145 2.17 12.01 4.77
CA GLY A 145 1.32 11.16 3.94
C GLY A 145 1.94 10.94 2.56
N LYS A 146 2.37 12.02 1.89
CA LYS A 146 3.03 11.94 0.57
C LYS A 146 4.35 11.16 0.60
N VAL A 147 5.24 11.47 1.52
CA VAL A 147 6.58 10.86 1.56
C VAL A 147 6.48 9.39 1.94
N MET A 148 5.69 9.06 2.96
CA MET A 148 5.56 7.70 3.45
C MET A 148 4.71 6.85 2.50
N GLY A 149 3.62 7.39 1.94
CA GLY A 149 2.78 6.70 0.97
C GLY A 149 3.55 6.29 -0.28
N ARG A 150 4.38 7.19 -0.82
CA ARG A 150 5.25 6.88 -1.97
C ARG A 150 6.29 5.80 -1.66
N ALA A 151 6.90 5.86 -0.47
CA ALA A 151 7.89 4.86 -0.08
C ALA A 151 7.25 3.48 0.14
N GLU A 152 6.04 3.43 0.68
CA GLU A 152 5.26 2.19 0.82
C GLU A 152 4.85 1.62 -0.53
N GLU A 153 4.28 2.43 -1.42
CA GLU A 153 3.87 1.98 -2.74
C GLU A 153 5.04 1.37 -3.50
N LYS A 154 6.20 2.04 -3.47
CA LYS A 154 7.43 1.49 -4.02
C LYS A 154 7.76 0.12 -3.43
N ALA A 155 7.71 -0.01 -2.10
CA ALA A 155 8.03 -1.27 -1.43
C ALA A 155 6.97 -2.37 -1.72
N PHE A 156 5.69 -2.03 -1.83
CA PHE A 156 4.64 -2.99 -2.14
C PHE A 156 4.70 -3.49 -3.59
N ILE A 157 5.27 -2.74 -4.51
CA ILE A 157 5.44 -3.16 -5.90
C ILE A 157 6.76 -3.92 -6.10
N ILE A 158 7.90 -3.35 -5.69
CA ILE A 158 9.24 -3.86 -6.01
C ILE A 158 10.09 -4.21 -4.80
N GLY A 159 9.54 -4.22 -3.59
CA GLY A 159 10.29 -4.49 -2.36
C GLY A 159 10.92 -5.88 -2.32
N ALA A 160 12.15 -5.97 -1.81
CA ALA A 160 12.88 -7.24 -1.74
C ALA A 160 12.41 -8.17 -0.61
N GLY A 161 11.68 -7.65 0.40
CA GLY A 161 11.27 -8.46 1.57
C GLY A 161 12.34 -8.56 2.66
N ASP A 162 13.47 -7.88 2.51
CA ASP A 162 14.49 -7.71 3.55
C ASP A 162 14.44 -6.28 4.08
N LYS A 163 14.19 -6.13 5.39
CA LYS A 163 14.02 -4.83 6.09
C LYS A 163 12.93 -3.91 5.50
N GLN A 164 12.12 -4.42 4.61
CA GLN A 164 11.02 -3.74 3.94
C GLN A 164 9.97 -4.77 3.50
N PRO A 165 8.72 -4.36 3.19
CA PRO A 165 7.69 -5.23 2.63
C PRO A 165 8.16 -6.04 1.42
N THR A 166 7.54 -7.19 1.21
CA THR A 166 7.78 -8.00 0.02
C THR A 166 6.90 -7.50 -1.12
N GLY A 167 7.51 -7.04 -2.19
CA GLY A 167 6.81 -6.47 -3.34
C GLY A 167 6.03 -7.50 -4.15
N LEU A 168 4.99 -7.02 -4.84
CA LEU A 168 4.18 -7.81 -5.77
C LEU A 168 5.04 -8.47 -6.85
N LEU A 169 6.06 -7.78 -7.34
CA LEU A 169 6.95 -8.24 -8.41
C LEU A 169 8.15 -9.06 -7.91
N ASN A 170 8.19 -9.42 -6.63
CA ASN A 170 9.28 -10.25 -6.07
C ASN A 170 9.40 -11.57 -6.84
N ASP A 171 10.63 -12.01 -7.13
CA ASP A 171 10.89 -13.17 -7.99
C ASP A 171 10.55 -14.52 -7.37
N THR A 172 10.58 -14.60 -6.03
CA THR A 172 10.41 -15.87 -5.31
C THR A 172 9.01 -16.07 -4.73
N VAL A 173 8.43 -15.01 -4.21
CA VAL A 173 7.15 -15.07 -3.46
C VAL A 173 6.13 -14.05 -3.94
N GLY A 174 6.44 -13.32 -5.00
CA GLY A 174 5.53 -12.38 -5.65
C GLY A 174 4.58 -13.04 -6.64
N ALA A 175 3.99 -12.22 -7.51
CA ALA A 175 3.07 -12.67 -8.55
C ALA A 175 3.75 -13.62 -9.54
N GLU A 176 3.02 -14.63 -9.97
CA GLU A 176 3.51 -15.63 -10.91
C GLU A 176 3.59 -15.08 -12.33
N VAL A 177 4.55 -15.59 -13.11
CA VAL A 177 4.65 -15.22 -14.53
C VAL A 177 3.49 -15.86 -15.31
N GLY A 178 2.66 -15.00 -15.91
CA GLY A 178 1.54 -15.42 -16.74
C GLY A 178 1.95 -15.60 -18.21
N THR A 179 2.75 -14.69 -18.73
CA THR A 179 3.26 -14.73 -20.09
C THR A 179 4.57 -13.95 -20.24
N THR A 180 5.30 -14.26 -21.30
CA THR A 180 6.52 -13.54 -21.69
C THR A 180 6.36 -13.06 -23.12
N THR A 181 6.66 -11.79 -23.40
CA THR A 181 6.59 -11.23 -24.75
C THR A 181 7.69 -11.80 -25.65
N ALA A 182 7.44 -11.85 -26.95
CA ALA A 182 8.48 -12.15 -27.92
C ALA A 182 9.47 -10.98 -28.09
N SER A 183 8.97 -9.74 -27.98
CA SER A 183 9.75 -8.50 -28.09
C SER A 183 10.35 -8.07 -26.75
N GLN A 184 11.48 -7.37 -26.80
CA GLN A 184 12.13 -6.75 -25.64
C GLN A 184 11.66 -5.32 -25.38
N THR A 185 10.99 -4.69 -26.36
CA THR A 185 10.68 -3.27 -26.36
C THR A 185 9.23 -2.95 -26.66
N ALA A 186 8.43 -3.94 -27.03
CA ALA A 186 7.02 -3.72 -27.38
C ALA A 186 6.13 -4.83 -26.81
N VAL A 187 4.93 -4.45 -26.37
CA VAL A 187 3.87 -5.35 -25.93
C VAL A 187 2.80 -5.35 -27.01
N THR A 188 2.34 -6.53 -27.40
CA THR A 188 1.25 -6.71 -28.37
C THR A 188 -0.07 -6.95 -27.68
N PHE A 189 -1.17 -6.78 -28.41
CA PHE A 189 -2.49 -7.06 -27.85
C PHE A 189 -2.69 -8.56 -27.56
N ASP A 190 -2.02 -9.42 -28.32
CA ASP A 190 -2.01 -10.87 -28.08
C ASP A 190 -1.34 -11.23 -26.75
N ASP A 191 -0.31 -10.49 -26.35
CA ASP A 191 0.36 -10.70 -25.07
C ASP A 191 -0.59 -10.36 -23.90
N ILE A 192 -1.44 -9.34 -24.08
CA ILE A 192 -2.48 -8.99 -23.09
C ILE A 192 -3.53 -10.08 -22.98
N PHE A 193 -3.99 -10.64 -24.12
CA PHE A 193 -4.92 -11.77 -24.11
C PHE A 193 -4.29 -12.98 -23.41
N ARG A 194 -3.05 -13.32 -23.71
CA ARG A 194 -2.35 -14.43 -23.05
C ARG A 194 -2.24 -14.21 -21.54
N LEU A 195 -1.90 -12.99 -21.10
CA LEU A 195 -1.88 -12.65 -19.69
C LEU A 195 -3.26 -12.78 -19.06
N TYR A 196 -4.31 -12.24 -19.70
CA TYR A 196 -5.68 -12.29 -19.21
C TYR A 196 -6.15 -13.73 -18.99
N TYR A 197 -5.91 -14.61 -19.96
CA TYR A 197 -6.33 -16.02 -19.89
C TYR A 197 -5.41 -16.90 -19.05
N SER A 198 -4.19 -16.46 -18.72
CA SER A 198 -3.30 -17.16 -17.78
C SER A 198 -3.83 -17.13 -16.33
N LEU A 199 -4.67 -16.14 -16.00
CA LEU A 199 -5.30 -16.03 -14.69
C LEU A 199 -6.55 -16.94 -14.63
N LYS A 200 -6.70 -17.70 -13.54
CA LYS A 200 -7.87 -18.56 -13.32
C LYS A 200 -9.16 -17.72 -13.24
N ALA A 201 -10.26 -18.27 -13.75
CA ALA A 201 -11.54 -17.58 -13.87
C ALA A 201 -12.08 -16.95 -12.56
N PRO A 202 -11.98 -17.58 -11.38
CA PRO A 202 -12.45 -17.00 -10.12
C PRO A 202 -11.79 -15.66 -9.79
N TYR A 203 -10.50 -15.51 -10.07
CA TYR A 203 -9.75 -14.27 -9.77
C TYR A 203 -10.01 -13.15 -10.79
N ARG A 204 -10.43 -13.51 -12.03
CA ARG A 204 -10.69 -12.51 -13.08
C ARG A 204 -11.83 -11.56 -12.76
N ALA A 205 -12.80 -11.99 -11.93
CA ALA A 205 -13.98 -11.18 -11.60
C ALA A 205 -13.65 -9.85 -10.91
N LYS A 206 -12.59 -9.81 -10.09
CA LYS A 206 -12.11 -8.63 -9.36
C LYS A 206 -10.73 -8.17 -9.82
N ALA A 207 -10.24 -8.72 -10.92
CA ALA A 207 -8.89 -8.42 -11.40
C ALA A 207 -8.77 -7.00 -11.94
N THR A 208 -7.61 -6.41 -11.70
CA THR A 208 -7.19 -5.08 -12.16
C THR A 208 -5.85 -5.20 -12.86
N PHE A 209 -5.66 -4.44 -13.92
CA PHE A 209 -4.35 -4.28 -14.55
C PHE A 209 -3.56 -3.18 -13.83
N LEU A 210 -2.26 -3.41 -13.63
CA LEU A 210 -1.34 -2.45 -13.03
C LEU A 210 -0.10 -2.35 -13.90
N CYS A 211 0.25 -1.14 -14.35
CA CYS A 211 1.40 -0.90 -15.21
C CYS A 211 2.03 0.48 -14.97
N ASN A 212 3.08 0.79 -15.71
CA ASN A 212 3.65 2.13 -15.81
C ASN A 212 2.88 2.95 -16.86
N GLU A 213 2.90 4.29 -16.75
CA GLU A 213 2.29 5.20 -17.72
C GLU A 213 2.88 5.06 -19.12
N GLU A 214 4.18 4.77 -19.24
CA GLU A 214 4.84 4.52 -20.51
C GLU A 214 4.23 3.33 -21.24
N LEU A 215 3.99 2.22 -20.55
CA LEU A 215 3.33 1.07 -21.13
C LEU A 215 1.87 1.38 -21.48
N LEU A 216 1.15 2.10 -20.61
CA LEU A 216 -0.23 2.53 -20.90
C LEU A 216 -0.30 3.30 -22.21
N LEU A 217 0.62 4.26 -22.44
CA LEU A 217 0.70 5.01 -23.67
C LEU A 217 0.96 4.10 -24.88
N GLN A 218 1.86 3.13 -24.75
CA GLN A 218 2.10 2.16 -25.82
C GLN A 218 0.85 1.35 -26.16
N LEU A 219 0.09 0.90 -25.14
CA LEU A 219 -1.14 0.15 -25.34
C LEU A 219 -2.25 0.98 -25.98
N MET A 220 -2.40 2.24 -25.58
CA MET A 220 -3.37 3.17 -26.18
C MET A 220 -3.06 3.49 -27.65
N THR A 221 -1.80 3.46 -28.02
CA THR A 221 -1.35 3.79 -29.40
C THR A 221 -1.28 2.57 -30.32
N LEU A 222 -1.63 1.37 -29.83
CA LEU A 222 -1.70 0.18 -30.67
C LEU A 222 -2.75 0.32 -31.77
N LYS A 223 -2.35 0.00 -32.99
CA LYS A 223 -3.21 0.06 -34.19
C LYS A 223 -3.40 -1.32 -34.80
N ASP A 224 -4.56 -1.51 -35.41
CA ASP A 224 -4.84 -2.67 -36.21
C ASP A 224 -4.16 -2.62 -37.59
N GLY A 225 -4.31 -3.68 -38.39
CA GLY A 225 -3.76 -3.75 -39.74
C GLY A 225 -4.29 -2.71 -40.73
N GLN A 226 -5.32 -1.95 -40.34
CA GLN A 226 -5.94 -0.86 -41.12
C GLN A 226 -5.54 0.53 -40.59
N GLY A 227 -4.69 0.59 -39.54
CA GLY A 227 -4.21 1.83 -38.93
C GLY A 227 -5.18 2.47 -37.92
N GLN A 228 -6.24 1.77 -37.51
CA GLN A 228 -7.17 2.25 -36.48
C GLN A 228 -6.68 1.85 -35.11
N TYR A 229 -6.91 2.73 -34.10
CA TYR A 229 -6.60 2.42 -32.73
C TYR A 229 -7.48 1.28 -32.23
N ILE A 230 -6.84 0.25 -31.67
CA ILE A 230 -7.52 -0.93 -31.10
C ILE A 230 -8.21 -0.56 -29.80
N TRP A 231 -7.56 0.25 -28.97
CA TRP A 231 -8.12 0.72 -27.71
C TRP A 231 -8.99 1.97 -27.89
N LYS A 232 -10.15 1.91 -27.28
CA LYS A 232 -11.03 3.09 -27.15
C LYS A 232 -11.00 3.52 -25.68
N PRO A 233 -10.41 4.69 -25.36
CA PRO A 233 -10.42 5.22 -24.00
C PRO A 233 -11.86 5.43 -23.52
N ALA A 234 -12.07 5.30 -22.19
CA ALA A 234 -13.35 5.68 -21.61
C ALA A 234 -13.56 7.20 -21.78
N LEU A 235 -14.62 7.58 -22.48
CA LEU A 235 -14.97 9.01 -22.66
C LEU A 235 -15.75 9.56 -21.46
N ASP A 236 -16.16 8.73 -20.54
CA ASP A 236 -16.92 9.10 -19.34
C ASP A 236 -15.97 9.65 -18.26
N VAL A 237 -16.22 10.88 -17.82
CA VAL A 237 -15.47 11.54 -16.75
C VAL A 237 -15.64 10.73 -15.44
N GLY A 238 -14.51 10.37 -14.83
CA GLY A 238 -14.47 9.68 -13.53
C GLY A 238 -14.52 8.16 -13.56
N LYS A 239 -14.57 7.53 -14.74
CA LYS A 239 -14.39 6.08 -14.88
C LYS A 239 -12.94 5.75 -15.23
N PRO A 240 -12.31 4.77 -14.58
CA PRO A 240 -10.98 4.32 -14.97
C PRO A 240 -11.02 3.74 -16.39
N ASP A 241 -9.92 3.89 -17.11
CA ASP A 241 -9.72 3.20 -18.38
C ASP A 241 -9.81 1.70 -18.20
N THR A 242 -10.34 1.01 -19.19
CA THR A 242 -10.55 -0.45 -19.11
C THR A 242 -9.93 -1.17 -20.29
N ILE A 243 -9.30 -2.31 -20.03
CA ILE A 243 -8.87 -3.27 -21.04
C ILE A 243 -9.63 -4.59 -20.80
N LEU A 244 -10.23 -5.14 -21.83
CA LEU A 244 -11.02 -6.37 -21.73
C LEU A 244 -12.10 -6.31 -20.63
N GLY A 245 -12.68 -5.12 -20.41
CA GLY A 245 -13.70 -4.89 -19.39
C GLY A 245 -13.16 -4.89 -17.96
N ARG A 246 -11.82 -4.79 -17.76
CA ARG A 246 -11.17 -4.68 -16.45
C ARG A 246 -10.45 -3.34 -16.31
N PRO A 247 -10.50 -2.72 -15.12
CA PRO A 247 -9.84 -1.44 -14.89
C PRO A 247 -8.32 -1.59 -15.06
N ILE A 248 -7.69 -0.55 -15.59
CA ILE A 248 -6.24 -0.40 -15.62
C ILE A 248 -5.85 0.80 -14.77
N ILE A 249 -4.84 0.60 -13.96
CA ILE A 249 -4.31 1.60 -13.03
C ILE A 249 -2.82 1.75 -13.31
N THR A 250 -2.31 2.96 -13.20
CA THR A 250 -0.89 3.25 -13.40
C THR A 250 -0.20 3.55 -12.09
N SER A 251 1.04 3.09 -11.97
CA SER A 251 1.95 3.46 -10.90
C SER A 251 3.33 3.79 -11.46
N GLY A 252 3.91 4.89 -11.01
CA GLY A 252 5.28 5.28 -11.36
C GLY A 252 6.36 4.33 -10.86
N TYR A 253 6.01 3.37 -9.98
CA TYR A 253 6.96 2.37 -9.46
C TYR A 253 6.89 1.03 -10.19
N MET A 254 5.95 0.86 -11.12
CA MET A 254 5.98 -0.26 -12.04
C MET A 254 7.15 -0.09 -13.01
N PRO A 255 7.90 -1.16 -13.29
CA PRO A 255 9.01 -1.11 -14.23
C PRO A 255 8.56 -0.64 -15.62
N GLY A 256 9.39 0.18 -16.26
CA GLY A 256 9.23 0.57 -17.65
C GLY A 256 9.50 -0.59 -18.60
N VAL A 257 9.22 -0.38 -19.88
CA VAL A 257 9.39 -1.40 -20.93
C VAL A 257 10.86 -1.63 -21.20
N ALA A 258 11.43 -2.69 -20.62
CA ALA A 258 12.81 -3.08 -20.81
C ALA A 258 12.97 -4.61 -20.71
N LYS A 259 14.00 -5.14 -21.35
CA LYS A 259 14.33 -6.57 -21.37
C LYS A 259 14.26 -7.21 -19.98
N GLY A 260 13.49 -8.30 -19.86
CA GLY A 260 13.38 -9.10 -18.64
C GLY A 260 12.57 -8.45 -17.52
N GLN A 261 12.04 -7.25 -17.71
CA GLN A 261 11.23 -6.56 -16.70
C GLN A 261 9.79 -7.07 -16.66
N LYS A 262 9.21 -7.08 -15.47
CA LYS A 262 7.79 -7.37 -15.21
C LYS A 262 7.01 -6.07 -15.38
N VAL A 263 6.47 -5.81 -16.57
CA VAL A 263 5.94 -4.51 -16.96
C VAL A 263 4.45 -4.35 -16.74
N LEU A 264 3.71 -5.44 -16.66
CA LEU A 264 2.26 -5.45 -16.48
C LEU A 264 1.90 -6.53 -15.46
N ALA A 265 1.12 -6.19 -14.46
CA ALA A 265 0.50 -7.15 -13.54
C ALA A 265 -1.00 -7.18 -13.79
N PHE A 266 -1.62 -8.35 -13.69
CA PHE A 266 -3.05 -8.57 -13.82
C PHE A 266 -3.53 -9.57 -12.80
N GLY A 267 -4.48 -9.18 -11.94
CA GLY A 267 -5.03 -10.08 -10.93
C GLY A 267 -5.86 -9.37 -9.87
N ASP A 268 -6.33 -10.15 -8.92
CA ASP A 268 -7.06 -9.64 -7.76
C ASP A 268 -6.06 -9.16 -6.69
N MET A 269 -5.86 -7.86 -6.62
CA MET A 269 -4.91 -7.23 -5.70
C MET A 269 -5.34 -7.32 -4.24
N SER A 270 -6.58 -7.72 -3.93
CA SER A 270 -7.05 -7.94 -2.56
C SER A 270 -6.34 -9.12 -1.87
N TYR A 271 -5.68 -9.99 -2.63
CA TYR A 271 -4.81 -11.04 -2.09
C TYR A 271 -3.42 -10.54 -1.66
N TYR A 272 -3.07 -9.29 -1.96
CA TYR A 272 -1.94 -8.62 -1.34
C TYR A 272 -2.38 -8.02 -0.01
N TRP A 273 -1.80 -8.50 1.09
CA TRP A 273 -2.18 -8.07 2.43
C TRP A 273 -1.14 -7.12 2.99
N ILE A 274 -1.62 -6.01 3.53
CA ILE A 274 -0.82 -4.98 4.20
C ILE A 274 -1.15 -5.05 5.69
N ALA A 275 -0.14 -5.25 6.53
CA ALA A 275 -0.26 -5.25 7.98
C ALA A 275 0.23 -3.91 8.54
N ASP A 276 -0.70 -3.05 8.95
CA ASP A 276 -0.41 -1.81 9.68
C ASP A 276 -0.33 -2.09 11.18
N ARG A 277 0.79 -1.72 11.80
CA ARG A 277 0.88 -1.73 13.24
C ARG A 277 0.30 -0.45 13.81
N SER A 278 -0.57 -0.57 14.82
CA SER A 278 -1.38 0.53 15.38
C SER A 278 -0.57 1.66 16.04
N SER A 279 0.71 1.44 16.38
CA SER A 279 1.52 2.48 17.03
C SER A 279 2.31 3.28 15.99
N ARG A 280 1.85 4.52 15.73
CA ARG A 280 2.62 5.54 15.05
C ARG A 280 3.19 6.48 16.09
N THR A 281 4.47 6.80 16.00
CA THR A 281 5.11 7.76 16.90
C THR A 281 5.40 9.06 16.16
N PHE A 282 5.19 10.16 16.85
CA PHE A 282 5.49 11.49 16.35
C PHE A 282 6.35 12.23 17.38
N ARG A 283 7.45 12.81 16.93
CA ARG A 283 8.40 13.50 17.82
C ARG A 283 8.82 14.84 17.23
N ARG A 284 8.87 15.85 18.08
CA ARG A 284 9.51 17.13 17.81
C ARG A 284 10.97 17.07 18.26
N LEU A 285 11.87 17.55 17.41
CA LEU A 285 13.31 17.62 17.64
C LEU A 285 13.74 19.08 17.75
N ASN A 286 13.84 19.59 18.97
CA ASN A 286 14.10 21.01 19.22
C ASN A 286 15.56 21.40 19.00
N GLU A 287 16.49 20.52 19.38
CA GLU A 287 17.93 20.87 19.44
C GLU A 287 18.65 20.61 18.13
N ARG A 288 18.19 19.62 17.34
CA ARG A 288 18.93 19.11 16.18
C ARG A 288 19.20 20.16 15.09
N TYR A 289 18.34 21.17 14.96
CA TYR A 289 18.39 22.20 13.91
C TYR A 289 18.31 23.61 14.48
N ALA A 290 18.57 23.76 15.78
CA ALA A 290 18.47 25.05 16.48
C ALA A 290 19.42 26.13 15.88
N GLU A 291 20.59 25.73 15.40
CA GLU A 291 21.55 26.61 14.73
C GLU A 291 21.03 27.21 13.41
N PHE A 292 20.03 26.61 12.81
CA PHE A 292 19.39 27.09 11.57
C PHE A 292 18.03 27.73 11.80
N ASP A 293 17.64 27.99 13.05
CA ASP A 293 16.31 28.46 13.45
C ASP A 293 15.18 27.58 12.89
N GLN A 294 15.37 26.25 12.94
CA GLN A 294 14.45 25.26 12.45
C GLN A 294 14.14 24.20 13.51
N VAL A 295 12.94 23.62 13.41
CA VAL A 295 12.51 22.49 14.22
C VAL A 295 12.31 21.27 13.32
N GLY A 296 12.79 20.11 13.77
CA GLY A 296 12.55 18.85 13.10
C GLY A 296 11.27 18.16 13.63
N PHE A 297 10.46 17.63 12.72
CA PHE A 297 9.38 16.71 13.07
C PHE A 297 9.69 15.35 12.48
N MET A 298 9.62 14.31 13.32
CA MET A 298 9.90 12.93 12.93
C MET A 298 8.68 12.07 13.21
N THR A 299 8.28 11.28 12.23
CA THR A 299 7.27 10.24 12.43
C THR A 299 7.85 8.88 12.10
N THR A 300 7.39 7.86 12.82
CA THR A 300 7.69 6.47 12.49
C THR A 300 6.44 5.62 12.56
N GLN A 301 6.36 4.65 11.67
CA GLN A 301 5.33 3.62 11.67
C GLN A 301 5.95 2.26 11.37
N ARG A 302 5.19 1.21 11.57
CA ARG A 302 5.61 -0.14 11.21
C ARG A 302 4.57 -0.77 10.31
N VAL A 303 5.03 -1.24 9.16
CA VAL A 303 4.19 -1.82 8.13
C VAL A 303 4.89 -3.03 7.51
N ASP A 304 4.12 -4.02 7.09
CA ASP A 304 4.57 -5.11 6.23
C ASP A 304 3.53 -5.35 5.15
N GLY A 305 3.95 -5.94 4.04
CA GLY A 305 3.07 -6.30 2.94
C GLY A 305 3.59 -7.53 2.22
N LYS A 306 2.66 -8.44 1.89
CA LYS A 306 2.97 -9.66 1.13
C LYS A 306 1.79 -10.12 0.29
N LEU A 307 2.09 -10.70 -0.85
CA LEU A 307 1.11 -11.45 -1.62
C LEU A 307 0.86 -12.79 -0.93
N ILE A 308 -0.38 -13.00 -0.46
CA ILE A 308 -0.75 -14.21 0.27
C ILE A 308 -0.91 -15.40 -0.68
N LEU A 309 -1.47 -15.15 -1.85
CA LEU A 309 -1.75 -16.16 -2.86
C LEU A 309 -1.15 -15.76 -4.21
N PRO A 310 0.06 -16.25 -4.56
CA PRO A 310 0.76 -15.87 -5.78
C PRO A 310 -0.03 -16.12 -7.07
N GLU A 311 -0.81 -17.19 -7.13
CA GLU A 311 -1.61 -17.55 -8.31
C GLU A 311 -2.75 -16.55 -8.62
N ALA A 312 -3.17 -15.73 -7.62
CA ALA A 312 -4.23 -14.74 -7.80
C ALA A 312 -3.79 -13.52 -8.64
N VAL A 313 -2.48 -13.37 -8.86
CA VAL A 313 -1.92 -12.29 -9.68
C VAL A 313 -0.89 -12.85 -10.66
N LYS A 314 -1.01 -12.47 -11.92
CA LYS A 314 -0.08 -12.85 -12.98
C LYS A 314 0.66 -11.64 -13.52
N VAL A 315 1.91 -11.82 -13.92
CA VAL A 315 2.71 -10.75 -14.53
C VAL A 315 3.14 -11.09 -15.95
N LEU A 316 3.26 -10.06 -16.75
CA LEU A 316 3.83 -10.10 -18.08
C LEU A 316 5.30 -9.68 -17.98
N VAL A 317 6.17 -10.55 -18.47
CA VAL A 317 7.62 -10.32 -18.50
C VAL A 317 8.05 -9.99 -19.93
N MET A 318 8.87 -8.96 -20.07
CA MET A 318 9.47 -8.64 -21.37
C MET A 318 10.46 -9.71 -21.81
N GLY A 319 10.46 -10.04 -23.09
CA GLY A 319 11.30 -11.11 -23.64
C GLY A 319 12.79 -10.94 -23.34
N ASN A 320 13.46 -12.08 -23.13
CA ASN A 320 14.90 -12.13 -22.89
C ASN A 320 15.71 -12.42 -24.15
N LYS A 321 15.07 -12.92 -25.21
CA LYS A 321 15.75 -13.24 -26.48
C LYS A 321 15.78 -12.01 -27.37
N ALA A 322 16.98 -11.73 -27.94
CA ALA A 322 17.06 -10.94 -29.13
C ALA A 322 16.39 -11.76 -30.26
N SER A 323 15.45 -11.15 -30.96
CA SER A 323 14.85 -11.70 -32.17
C SER A 323 15.89 -11.86 -33.24
#